data_826fb8771a83f5a94136e889a7f84b82
#
_entry.id   826fb8771a83f5a94136e889a7f84b82
#
_cell.length_a   1.000
_cell.length_b   1.000
_cell.length_c   1.000
_cell.angle_alpha   90.00
_cell.angle_beta   90.00
_cell.angle_gamma   90.00
#
_symmetry.space_group_name_H-M   'P 1'
#
loop_
_entity.id
_entity.type
_entity.pdbx_description
1 polymer ?
#
loop_
_entity_poly.entity_id
_entity_poly.type
_entity_poly.pdbx_seq_one_letter_code
_entity_poly.pdbx_strand_id
1 'polypeptide(L)'
;MGKIILTGDRPTGRLHVGHYAGSLKRRVELQNSGEFDEIYIMIADAQALTDNADNPEKVRQNIIEVALDYLACGLDPEKSVLFIQSQVPELCEMTFYYMDLVTVSRLQRNPTVKSEIQMRNFEASIPVGFFTYPISQAANITAFKATTVPVGEDQAPMIEQTREIVHKFNSVYGDTLVEPDILLPDNKACLRLPGIDGKAKMSKSLGNCIYLSDSEDEIKKKIMSMFTDPNHLRVEDPGQVEGNPVFIYLDAFCRDEHFETYLPDYKNLDELKAHYTRGGLGDVKVKRFLNSVLQDELRPIRERRKEIARDIPAVYRILEEGSRRAEQKAAQTLAEMKRAMKINYFEDKELIAEQAERFRAEMD
;
A
#
# COMPACT_ATOMS: atom_id res chain seq x y z
N MET A 1 -19.54 -0.58 16.51
CA MET A 1 -18.33 0.12 16.09
C MET A 1 -18.32 0.13 14.57
N GLY A 2 -18.03 1.27 13.93
CA GLY A 2 -18.02 1.37 12.48
C GLY A 2 -16.91 0.52 11.86
N LYS A 3 -17.10 0.09 10.62
CA LYS A 3 -16.06 -0.61 9.84
C LYS A 3 -15.14 0.44 9.20
N ILE A 4 -13.87 0.43 9.58
CA ILE A 4 -12.88 1.42 9.15
C ILE A 4 -11.71 0.73 8.46
N ILE A 5 -11.35 1.21 7.27
CA ILE A 5 -10.16 0.77 6.54
C ILE A 5 -9.02 1.77 6.73
N LEU A 6 -7.80 1.26 6.93
CA LEU A 6 -6.56 1.98 6.66
C LEU A 6 -5.74 1.23 5.61
N THR A 7 -5.24 1.97 4.65
CA THR A 7 -4.28 1.48 3.65
C THR A 7 -3.40 2.64 3.19
N GLY A 8 -2.36 2.36 2.42
CA GLY A 8 -1.49 3.42 1.88
C GLY A 8 -0.26 2.88 1.18
N ASP A 9 0.52 3.80 0.62
CA ASP A 9 1.78 3.50 -0.05
C ASP A 9 2.87 4.50 0.34
N ARG A 10 4.12 4.06 0.32
CA ARG A 10 5.28 4.93 0.51
C ARG A 10 5.59 5.69 -0.78
N PRO A 11 5.78 7.03 -0.74
CA PRO A 11 6.08 7.82 -1.93
C PRO A 11 7.56 7.70 -2.34
N THR A 12 7.99 6.50 -2.67
CA THR A 12 9.37 6.20 -3.10
C THR A 12 9.55 6.21 -4.62
N GLY A 13 8.54 6.62 -5.36
CA GLY A 13 8.47 6.72 -6.81
C GLY A 13 7.04 6.58 -7.32
N ARG A 14 6.83 6.80 -8.62
CA ARG A 14 5.54 6.62 -9.32
C ARG A 14 4.97 5.22 -9.08
N LEU A 15 3.64 5.07 -9.08
CA LEU A 15 3.00 3.77 -8.97
C LEU A 15 3.02 3.03 -10.33
N HIS A 16 3.06 1.72 -10.27
CA HIS A 16 3.11 0.85 -11.45
C HIS A 16 1.92 -0.11 -11.48
N VAL A 17 1.72 -0.80 -12.58
CA VAL A 17 0.58 -1.71 -12.78
C VAL A 17 0.48 -2.82 -11.71
N GLY A 18 1.60 -3.17 -11.07
CA GLY A 18 1.59 -4.09 -9.93
C GLY A 18 0.92 -3.50 -8.67
N HIS A 19 1.07 -2.19 -8.40
CA HIS A 19 0.31 -1.52 -7.34
C HIS A 19 -1.18 -1.43 -7.71
N TYR A 20 -1.47 -1.15 -8.99
CA TYR A 20 -2.83 -1.07 -9.46
C TYR A 20 -3.57 -2.39 -9.30
N ALA A 21 -3.04 -3.47 -9.88
CA ALA A 21 -3.66 -4.79 -9.81
C ALA A 21 -3.70 -5.36 -8.39
N GLY A 22 -2.61 -5.20 -7.63
CA GLY A 22 -2.48 -5.79 -6.30
C GLY A 22 -3.19 -5.03 -5.18
N SER A 23 -3.52 -3.76 -5.38
CA SER A 23 -4.00 -2.92 -4.29
C SER A 23 -5.00 -1.84 -4.72
N LEU A 24 -4.64 -0.93 -5.65
CA LEU A 24 -5.46 0.26 -5.92
C LEU A 24 -6.85 -0.08 -6.45
N LYS A 25 -6.95 -1.04 -7.37
CA LYS A 25 -8.23 -1.50 -7.91
C LYS A 25 -9.16 -1.96 -6.79
N ARG A 26 -8.64 -2.77 -5.86
CA ARG A 26 -9.40 -3.23 -4.70
C ARG A 26 -9.80 -2.09 -3.75
N ARG A 27 -8.95 -1.09 -3.55
CA ARG A 27 -9.29 0.10 -2.73
C ARG A 27 -10.48 0.86 -3.34
N VAL A 28 -10.52 1.03 -4.65
CA VAL A 28 -11.64 1.67 -5.34
C VAL A 28 -12.92 0.83 -5.23
N GLU A 29 -12.83 -0.49 -5.34
CA GLU A 29 -13.96 -1.40 -5.14
C GLU A 29 -14.49 -1.28 -3.71
N LEU A 30 -13.63 -1.34 -2.69
CA LEU A 30 -14.01 -1.20 -1.29
C LEU A 30 -14.64 0.17 -1.00
N GLN A 31 -14.07 1.25 -1.56
CA GLN A 31 -14.64 2.59 -1.47
C GLN A 31 -16.08 2.65 -2.01
N ASN A 32 -16.37 1.95 -3.09
CA ASN A 32 -17.66 2.00 -3.76
C ASN A 32 -18.64 0.90 -3.29
N SER A 33 -18.20 -0.04 -2.46
CA SER A 33 -19.03 -1.13 -1.94
C SER A 33 -20.10 -0.66 -0.96
N GLY A 34 -19.85 0.44 -0.24
CA GLY A 34 -20.72 0.91 0.84
C GLY A 34 -20.64 0.06 2.13
N GLU A 35 -19.68 -0.86 2.22
CA GLU A 35 -19.51 -1.76 3.37
C GLU A 35 -18.75 -1.12 4.54
N PHE A 36 -18.05 -0.01 4.29
CA PHE A 36 -17.16 0.66 5.23
C PHE A 36 -17.64 2.08 5.50
N ASP A 37 -17.61 2.47 6.78
CA ASP A 37 -18.05 3.79 7.22
C ASP A 37 -16.99 4.86 6.94
N GLU A 38 -15.70 4.51 7.09
CA GLU A 38 -14.58 5.40 6.86
C GLU A 38 -13.43 4.65 6.16
N ILE A 39 -12.79 5.32 5.21
CA ILE A 39 -11.62 4.79 4.50
C ILE A 39 -10.51 5.83 4.53
N TYR A 40 -9.39 5.47 5.17
CA TYR A 40 -8.18 6.28 5.26
C TYR A 40 -7.12 5.74 4.31
N ILE A 41 -6.59 6.61 3.44
CA ILE A 41 -5.58 6.26 2.44
C ILE A 41 -4.38 7.15 2.63
N MET A 42 -3.32 6.56 3.16
CA MET A 42 -2.12 7.25 3.61
C MET A 42 -1.06 7.32 2.52
N ILE A 43 -0.48 8.49 2.33
CA ILE A 43 0.82 8.63 1.67
C ILE A 43 1.87 8.64 2.78
N ALA A 44 2.58 7.52 2.94
CA ALA A 44 3.45 7.22 4.07
C ALA A 44 4.87 7.80 3.87
N ASP A 45 4.99 9.12 3.89
CA ASP A 45 6.24 9.86 3.65
C ASP A 45 7.24 9.70 4.79
N ALA A 46 6.81 9.83 6.05
CA ALA A 46 7.68 9.64 7.21
C ALA A 46 8.23 8.21 7.26
N GLN A 47 7.40 7.21 6.92
CA GLN A 47 7.85 5.82 6.83
C GLN A 47 8.76 5.58 5.63
N ALA A 48 8.62 6.34 4.54
CA ALA A 48 9.53 6.28 3.41
C ALA A 48 10.95 6.77 3.76
N LEU A 49 11.08 7.70 4.71
CA LEU A 49 12.36 8.20 5.17
C LEU A 49 13.17 7.16 5.96
N THR A 50 12.57 6.10 6.48
CA THR A 50 13.31 5.06 7.24
C THR A 50 14.41 4.38 6.41
N ASP A 51 14.28 4.39 5.10
CA ASP A 51 15.25 3.84 4.13
C ASP A 51 15.60 4.81 2.99
N ASN A 52 15.22 6.09 3.10
CA ASN A 52 15.56 7.17 2.16
C ASN A 52 15.91 8.47 2.91
N ALA A 53 16.46 8.38 4.13
CA ALA A 53 16.79 9.54 4.95
C ALA A 53 17.87 10.45 4.30
N ASP A 54 18.74 9.87 3.48
CA ASP A 54 19.79 10.53 2.71
C ASP A 54 19.28 11.22 1.44
N ASN A 55 18.02 10.93 1.04
CA ASN A 55 17.41 11.51 -0.16
C ASN A 55 15.97 11.97 0.09
N PRO A 56 15.73 12.96 0.96
CA PRO A 56 14.38 13.42 1.29
C PRO A 56 13.66 14.07 0.09
N GLU A 57 14.40 14.64 -0.85
CA GLU A 57 13.82 15.24 -2.05
C GLU A 57 13.12 14.19 -2.93
N LYS A 58 13.64 12.98 -3.00
CA LYS A 58 12.97 11.86 -3.67
C LYS A 58 11.59 11.59 -3.07
N VAL A 59 11.48 11.58 -1.74
CA VAL A 59 10.20 11.37 -1.04
C VAL A 59 9.27 12.55 -1.33
N ARG A 60 9.76 13.77 -1.18
CA ARG A 60 9.01 15.01 -1.40
C ARG A 60 8.40 15.09 -2.80
N GLN A 61 9.18 14.81 -3.85
CA GLN A 61 8.73 14.86 -5.23
C GLN A 61 7.71 13.77 -5.56
N ASN A 62 7.74 12.64 -4.86
CA ASN A 62 6.84 11.53 -5.14
C ASN A 62 5.51 11.59 -4.38
N ILE A 63 5.29 12.53 -3.47
CA ILE A 63 3.99 12.71 -2.82
C ILE A 63 2.91 13.03 -3.87
N ILE A 64 3.19 14.03 -4.72
CA ILE A 64 2.24 14.44 -5.75
C ILE A 64 2.05 13.36 -6.82
N GLU A 65 3.11 12.63 -7.19
CA GLU A 65 3.03 11.52 -8.13
C GLU A 65 2.06 10.43 -7.64
N VAL A 66 2.17 10.04 -6.36
CA VAL A 66 1.28 9.05 -5.74
C VAL A 66 -0.15 9.58 -5.62
N ALA A 67 -0.33 10.84 -5.23
CA ALA A 67 -1.66 11.45 -5.13
C ALA A 67 -2.38 11.49 -6.48
N LEU A 68 -1.67 11.87 -7.55
CA LEU A 68 -2.20 11.87 -8.92
C LEU A 68 -2.61 10.46 -9.36
N ASP A 69 -1.79 9.45 -9.05
CA ASP A 69 -2.10 8.06 -9.38
C ASP A 69 -3.33 7.55 -8.60
N TYR A 70 -3.45 7.90 -7.31
CA TYR A 70 -4.62 7.57 -6.50
C TYR A 70 -5.92 8.12 -7.09
N LEU A 71 -5.95 9.42 -7.36
CA LEU A 71 -7.13 10.08 -7.92
C LEU A 71 -7.44 9.57 -9.34
N ALA A 72 -6.41 9.35 -10.16
CA ALA A 72 -6.56 8.83 -11.51
C ALA A 72 -7.12 7.40 -11.54
N CYS A 73 -6.77 6.57 -10.57
CA CYS A 73 -7.33 5.22 -10.43
C CYS A 73 -8.80 5.23 -9.97
N GLY A 74 -9.31 6.35 -9.47
CA GLY A 74 -10.72 6.50 -9.08
C GLY A 74 -10.95 6.58 -7.57
N LEU A 75 -9.90 6.81 -6.76
CA LEU A 75 -10.09 7.16 -5.36
C LEU A 75 -10.71 8.56 -5.27
N ASP A 76 -11.83 8.65 -4.57
CA ASP A 76 -12.68 9.82 -4.48
C ASP A 76 -12.49 10.49 -3.10
N PRO A 77 -12.00 11.73 -3.03
CA PRO A 77 -11.78 12.43 -1.76
C PRO A 77 -13.07 12.73 -0.97
N GLU A 78 -14.24 12.65 -1.61
CA GLU A 78 -15.53 12.76 -0.91
C GLU A 78 -15.89 11.47 -0.14
N LYS A 79 -15.36 10.32 -0.59
CA LYS A 79 -15.63 9.00 0.00
C LYS A 79 -14.48 8.48 0.85
N SER A 80 -13.25 8.88 0.55
CA SER A 80 -12.04 8.40 1.20
C SER A 80 -11.17 9.57 1.67
N VAL A 81 -10.56 9.42 2.85
CA VAL A 81 -9.65 10.43 3.40
C VAL A 81 -8.24 10.17 2.87
N LEU A 82 -7.80 10.96 1.89
CA LEU A 82 -6.43 10.91 1.36
C LEU A 82 -5.54 11.86 2.17
N PHE A 83 -4.50 11.36 2.81
CA PHE A 83 -3.68 12.18 3.70
C PHE A 83 -2.18 11.84 3.64
N ILE A 84 -1.37 12.79 4.11
CA ILE A 84 0.08 12.65 4.21
C ILE A 84 0.43 12.30 5.66
N GLN A 85 1.18 11.22 5.88
CA GLN A 85 1.51 10.68 7.19
C GLN A 85 2.16 11.71 8.12
N SER A 86 3.14 12.47 7.62
CA SER A 86 3.87 13.48 8.41
C SER A 86 3.01 14.66 8.87
N GLN A 87 1.81 14.82 8.32
CA GLN A 87 0.86 15.86 8.71
C GLN A 87 -0.07 15.40 9.87
N VAL A 88 0.19 14.23 10.45
CA VAL A 88 -0.52 13.66 11.59
C VAL A 88 0.49 13.35 12.70
N PRO A 89 0.92 14.35 13.49
CA PRO A 89 2.00 14.21 14.47
C PRO A 89 1.67 13.20 15.59
N GLU A 90 0.41 12.95 15.88
CA GLU A 90 -0.07 11.97 16.85
C GLU A 90 0.49 10.57 16.59
N LEU A 91 0.74 10.23 15.33
CA LEU A 91 1.32 8.93 14.94
C LEU A 91 2.72 8.73 15.54
N CYS A 92 3.50 9.80 15.64
CA CYS A 92 4.83 9.77 16.27
C CYS A 92 4.73 9.59 17.78
N GLU A 93 3.79 10.29 18.44
CA GLU A 93 3.58 10.17 19.89
C GLU A 93 3.06 8.77 20.24
N MET A 94 2.08 8.24 19.50
CA MET A 94 1.60 6.87 19.68
C MET A 94 2.70 5.83 19.46
N THR A 95 3.55 6.03 18.45
CA THR A 95 4.71 5.15 18.20
C THR A 95 5.62 5.09 19.41
N PHE A 96 5.90 6.23 20.06
CA PHE A 96 6.72 6.30 21.26
C PHE A 96 6.11 5.47 22.39
N TYR A 97 4.80 5.62 22.69
CA TYR A 97 4.15 4.83 23.73
C TYR A 97 4.14 3.32 23.43
N TYR A 98 4.03 2.95 22.16
CA TYR A 98 4.09 1.54 21.77
C TYR A 98 5.49 0.93 21.89
N MET A 99 6.55 1.74 21.79
CA MET A 99 7.92 1.27 22.04
C MET A 99 8.09 0.73 23.46
N ASP A 100 7.33 1.24 24.44
CA ASP A 100 7.37 0.75 25.82
C ASP A 100 6.71 -0.63 25.99
N LEU A 101 5.93 -1.07 25.01
CA LEU A 101 5.18 -2.33 25.05
C LEU A 101 5.85 -3.45 24.23
N VAL A 102 6.87 -3.13 23.42
CA VAL A 102 7.51 -4.07 22.49
C VAL A 102 8.99 -4.23 22.83
N THR A 103 9.45 -5.48 22.92
CA THR A 103 10.88 -5.75 23.18
C THR A 103 11.69 -5.78 21.88
N VAL A 104 12.98 -5.44 21.97
CA VAL A 104 13.95 -5.57 20.86
C VAL A 104 13.94 -6.99 20.29
N SER A 105 13.94 -8.01 21.18
CA SER A 105 13.91 -9.41 20.77
C SER A 105 12.65 -9.78 19.97
N ARG A 106 11.51 -9.13 20.25
CA ARG A 106 10.29 -9.36 19.48
C ARG A 106 10.40 -8.79 18.06
N LEU A 107 10.95 -7.58 17.92
CA LEU A 107 11.20 -6.98 16.60
C LEU A 107 12.18 -7.81 15.77
N GLN A 108 13.27 -8.28 16.37
CA GLN A 108 14.25 -9.14 15.69
C GLN A 108 13.67 -10.45 15.16
N ARG A 109 12.60 -10.97 15.78
CA ARG A 109 11.92 -12.20 15.36
C ARG A 109 10.83 -11.96 14.31
N ASN A 110 10.49 -10.72 13.99
CA ASN A 110 9.52 -10.44 12.93
C ASN A 110 10.09 -10.88 11.56
N PRO A 111 9.44 -11.81 10.85
CA PRO A 111 10.00 -12.41 9.63
C PRO A 111 10.19 -11.38 8.51
N THR A 112 9.29 -10.40 8.40
CA THR A 112 9.38 -9.34 7.37
C THR A 112 10.58 -8.43 7.63
N VAL A 113 10.76 -7.97 8.88
CA VAL A 113 11.93 -7.16 9.29
C VAL A 113 13.22 -7.92 9.03
N LYS A 114 13.27 -9.19 9.41
CA LYS A 114 14.45 -10.04 9.23
C LYS A 114 14.84 -10.18 7.75
N SER A 115 13.87 -10.46 6.88
CA SER A 115 14.12 -10.60 5.45
C SER A 115 14.54 -9.27 4.80
N GLU A 116 13.96 -8.15 5.21
CA GLU A 116 14.30 -6.83 4.69
C GLU A 116 15.70 -6.38 5.12
N ILE A 117 16.12 -6.65 6.36
CA ILE A 117 17.49 -6.38 6.84
C ILE A 117 18.51 -7.13 5.96
N GLN A 118 18.25 -8.40 5.65
CA GLN A 118 19.11 -9.21 4.79
C GLN A 118 19.17 -8.67 3.36
N MET A 119 18.02 -8.35 2.76
CA MET A 119 17.95 -7.83 1.39
C MET A 119 18.66 -6.47 1.22
N ARG A 120 18.74 -5.67 2.28
CA ARG A 120 19.34 -4.32 2.25
C ARG A 120 20.78 -4.26 2.73
N ASN A 121 21.38 -5.40 3.12
CA ASN A 121 22.72 -5.47 3.71
C ASN A 121 22.93 -4.56 4.93
N PHE A 122 21.90 -4.40 5.76
CA PHE A 122 21.97 -3.61 7.00
C PHE A 122 22.58 -4.37 8.18
N GLU A 123 23.07 -5.60 8.00
CA GLU A 123 23.49 -6.51 9.08
C GLU A 123 24.48 -5.87 10.08
N ALA A 124 25.38 -4.99 9.60
CA ALA A 124 26.38 -4.33 10.46
C ALA A 124 25.89 -3.00 11.07
N SER A 125 24.85 -2.37 10.50
CA SER A 125 24.40 -1.03 10.94
C SER A 125 22.94 -0.80 10.55
N ILE A 126 22.04 -1.25 11.40
CA ILE A 126 20.59 -1.11 11.17
C ILE A 126 20.16 0.28 11.68
N PRO A 127 19.59 1.16 10.84
CA PRO A 127 19.00 2.41 11.33
C PRO A 127 17.86 2.13 12.31
N VAL A 128 17.80 2.85 13.43
CA VAL A 128 16.75 2.64 14.46
C VAL A 128 15.36 2.81 13.87
N GLY A 129 15.12 3.84 13.06
CA GLY A 129 13.82 4.05 12.39
C GLY A 129 13.42 2.90 11.49
N PHE A 130 14.39 2.30 10.77
CA PHE A 130 14.14 1.10 9.98
C PHE A 130 13.83 -0.13 10.86
N PHE A 131 14.50 -0.27 11.99
CA PHE A 131 14.26 -1.39 12.91
C PHE A 131 12.91 -1.29 13.61
N THR A 132 12.46 -0.08 13.92
CA THR A 132 11.22 0.19 14.69
C THR A 132 10.00 0.48 13.83
N TYR A 133 10.10 0.49 12.48
CA TYR A 133 8.95 0.81 11.63
C TYR A 133 7.71 -0.07 11.85
N PRO A 134 7.80 -1.35 12.30
CA PRO A 134 6.59 -2.14 12.60
C PRO A 134 5.75 -1.54 13.73
N ILE A 135 6.41 -0.87 14.69
CA ILE A 135 5.72 -0.16 15.78
C ILE A 135 5.02 1.09 15.23
N SER A 136 5.71 1.85 14.37
CA SER A 136 5.11 2.98 13.66
C SER A 136 3.92 2.56 12.78
N GLN A 137 4.02 1.40 12.12
CA GLN A 137 2.90 0.86 11.34
C GLN A 137 1.70 0.50 12.22
N ALA A 138 1.92 -0.02 13.43
CA ALA A 138 0.86 -0.25 14.39
C ALA A 138 0.18 1.06 14.83
N ALA A 139 0.95 2.14 15.04
CA ALA A 139 0.40 3.46 15.33
C ALA A 139 -0.43 3.99 14.16
N ASN A 140 0.04 3.85 12.92
CA ASN A 140 -0.72 4.24 11.74
C ASN A 140 -2.10 3.56 11.69
N ILE A 141 -2.19 2.27 12.01
CA ILE A 141 -3.42 1.48 11.96
C ILE A 141 -4.36 1.86 13.11
N THR A 142 -3.84 1.91 14.32
CA THR A 142 -4.66 2.06 15.53
C THR A 142 -5.12 3.49 15.78
N ALA A 143 -4.42 4.51 15.27
CA ALA A 143 -4.80 5.92 15.37
C ALA A 143 -6.20 6.19 14.79
N PHE A 144 -6.57 5.47 13.76
CA PHE A 144 -7.87 5.59 13.11
C PHE A 144 -8.89 4.55 13.62
N LYS A 145 -8.49 3.71 14.57
CA LYS A 145 -9.30 2.54 15.02
C LYS A 145 -9.68 1.65 13.83
N ALA A 146 -8.76 1.46 12.90
CA ALA A 146 -8.99 0.66 11.72
C ALA A 146 -9.36 -0.78 12.11
N THR A 147 -10.51 -1.23 11.64
CA THR A 147 -10.99 -2.60 11.84
C THR A 147 -10.49 -3.55 10.78
N THR A 148 -10.06 -3.02 9.63
CA THR A 148 -9.70 -3.81 8.46
C THR A 148 -8.51 -3.17 7.73
N VAL A 149 -7.50 -3.98 7.42
CA VAL A 149 -6.32 -3.55 6.67
C VAL A 149 -6.15 -4.42 5.43
N PRO A 150 -6.41 -3.87 4.23
CA PRO A 150 -6.14 -4.57 2.97
C PRO A 150 -4.63 -4.68 2.74
N VAL A 151 -4.09 -5.88 2.75
CA VAL A 151 -2.66 -6.15 2.59
C VAL A 151 -2.40 -7.46 1.84
N GLY A 152 -1.20 -7.58 1.25
CA GLY A 152 -0.70 -8.86 0.76
C GLY A 152 -0.27 -9.79 1.90
N GLU A 153 -0.11 -11.08 1.61
CA GLU A 153 0.28 -12.11 2.59
C GLU A 153 1.63 -11.79 3.28
N ASP A 154 2.55 -11.12 2.59
CA ASP A 154 3.85 -10.70 3.11
C ASP A 154 3.76 -9.66 4.25
N GLN A 155 2.62 -8.99 4.38
CA GLN A 155 2.34 -8.00 5.45
C GLN A 155 1.60 -8.61 6.66
N ALA A 156 1.17 -9.86 6.59
CA ALA A 156 0.50 -10.51 7.71
C ALA A 156 1.30 -10.45 9.04
N PRO A 157 2.64 -10.63 9.06
CA PRO A 157 3.42 -10.49 10.29
C PRO A 157 3.39 -9.09 10.91
N MET A 158 3.12 -8.05 10.11
CA MET A 158 2.98 -6.67 10.59
C MET A 158 1.64 -6.45 11.28
N ILE A 159 0.57 -7.04 10.74
CA ILE A 159 -0.76 -6.96 11.36
C ILE A 159 -0.79 -7.78 12.65
N GLU A 160 -0.16 -8.95 12.67
CA GLU A 160 0.01 -9.72 13.92
C GLU A 160 0.78 -8.94 14.98
N GLN A 161 1.86 -8.24 14.60
CA GLN A 161 2.59 -7.36 15.51
C GLN A 161 1.69 -6.22 16.04
N THR A 162 0.83 -5.67 15.20
CA THR A 162 -0.16 -4.65 15.58
C THR A 162 -1.15 -5.21 16.60
N ARG A 163 -1.71 -6.40 16.39
CA ARG A 163 -2.62 -7.08 17.31
C ARG A 163 -1.98 -7.34 18.67
N GLU A 164 -0.72 -7.79 18.68
CA GLU A 164 0.04 -7.98 19.90
C GLU A 164 0.18 -6.67 20.71
N ILE A 165 0.46 -5.54 20.02
CA ILE A 165 0.55 -4.23 20.66
C ILE A 165 -0.80 -3.81 21.23
N VAL A 166 -1.87 -3.94 20.45
CA VAL A 166 -3.26 -3.63 20.92
C VAL A 166 -3.63 -4.47 22.11
N HIS A 167 -3.43 -5.79 22.04
CA HIS A 167 -3.71 -6.69 23.16
C HIS A 167 -2.92 -6.30 24.41
N LYS A 168 -1.61 -6.01 24.26
CA LYS A 168 -0.76 -5.59 25.37
C LYS A 168 -1.20 -4.26 25.96
N PHE A 169 -1.51 -3.26 25.12
CA PHE A 169 -2.02 -1.97 25.57
C PHE A 169 -3.32 -2.12 26.37
N ASN A 170 -4.32 -2.80 25.79
CA ASN A 170 -5.61 -2.98 26.42
C ASN A 170 -5.53 -3.77 27.71
N SER A 171 -4.64 -4.78 27.79
CA SER A 171 -4.46 -5.54 29.04
C SER A 171 -3.81 -4.76 30.17
N VAL A 172 -2.99 -3.74 29.86
CA VAL A 172 -2.29 -2.91 30.87
C VAL A 172 -3.12 -1.68 31.27
N TYR A 173 -3.75 -1.04 30.29
CA TYR A 173 -4.37 0.27 30.46
C TYR A 173 -5.91 0.26 30.34
N GLY A 174 -6.52 -0.87 29.95
CA GLY A 174 -7.95 -1.01 29.72
C GLY A 174 -8.32 -0.90 28.24
N ASP A 175 -9.50 -1.42 27.90
CA ASP A 175 -10.02 -1.50 26.52
C ASP A 175 -10.14 -0.13 25.87
N THR A 176 -9.20 0.19 24.98
CA THR A 176 -9.08 1.49 24.33
C THR A 176 -8.88 1.35 22.82
N LEU A 177 -8.00 0.43 22.42
CA LEU A 177 -7.59 0.22 21.03
C LEU A 177 -8.37 -0.93 20.41
N VAL A 178 -8.45 -0.92 19.06
CA VAL A 178 -9.16 -1.92 18.26
C VAL A 178 -8.16 -2.81 17.54
N GLU A 179 -8.37 -4.13 17.62
CA GLU A 179 -7.58 -5.09 16.84
C GLU A 179 -8.03 -5.08 15.38
N PRO A 180 -7.10 -4.91 14.42
CA PRO A 180 -7.42 -4.93 13.01
C PRO A 180 -7.51 -6.36 12.46
N ASP A 181 -8.39 -6.58 11.48
CA ASP A 181 -8.43 -7.76 10.64
C ASP A 181 -7.68 -7.56 9.32
N ILE A 182 -7.09 -8.65 8.82
CA ILE A 182 -6.45 -8.68 7.51
C ILE A 182 -7.51 -8.91 6.46
N LEU A 183 -7.49 -8.09 5.40
CA LEU A 183 -8.26 -8.34 4.19
C LEU A 183 -7.29 -8.71 3.06
N LEU A 184 -7.25 -10.00 2.73
CA LEU A 184 -6.44 -10.49 1.62
C LEU A 184 -7.14 -10.23 0.28
N PRO A 185 -6.38 -10.03 -0.82
CA PRO A 185 -6.94 -9.92 -2.16
C PRO A 185 -7.59 -11.23 -2.63
N ASP A 186 -8.72 -11.10 -3.31
CA ASP A 186 -9.49 -12.25 -3.81
C ASP A 186 -8.80 -12.95 -4.99
N ASN A 187 -8.03 -12.21 -5.80
CA ASN A 187 -7.35 -12.74 -6.99
C ASN A 187 -5.84 -12.91 -6.75
N LYS A 188 -5.39 -14.15 -6.65
CA LYS A 188 -3.97 -14.49 -6.46
C LYS A 188 -3.08 -14.08 -7.64
N ALA A 189 -3.59 -14.04 -8.87
CA ALA A 189 -2.82 -13.62 -10.04
C ALA A 189 -2.42 -12.14 -9.98
N CYS A 190 -3.24 -11.29 -9.33
CA CYS A 190 -2.96 -9.86 -9.16
C CYS A 190 -1.94 -9.57 -8.06
N LEU A 191 -1.67 -10.54 -7.16
CA LEU A 191 -0.87 -10.33 -5.96
C LEU A 191 0.61 -10.04 -6.22
N ARG A 192 1.17 -10.56 -7.31
CA ARG A 192 2.61 -10.52 -7.51
C ARG A 192 3.00 -10.53 -8.99
N LEU A 193 2.65 -9.44 -9.69
CA LEU A 193 3.09 -9.29 -11.09
C LEU A 193 4.63 -9.24 -11.16
N PRO A 194 5.25 -10.07 -12.01
CA PRO A 194 6.67 -10.01 -12.28
C PRO A 194 7.01 -8.71 -13.03
N GLY A 195 8.27 -8.29 -12.96
CA GLY A 195 8.79 -7.26 -13.85
C GLY A 195 8.78 -7.71 -15.32
N ILE A 196 8.97 -6.77 -16.23
CA ILE A 196 9.02 -7.07 -17.67
C ILE A 196 10.17 -8.02 -18.04
N ASP A 197 11.18 -8.16 -17.18
CA ASP A 197 12.31 -9.08 -17.29
C ASP A 197 11.97 -10.54 -16.94
N GLY A 198 10.80 -10.79 -16.36
CA GLY A 198 10.34 -12.12 -15.94
C GLY A 198 11.12 -12.78 -14.79
N LYS A 199 12.11 -12.08 -14.22
CA LYS A 199 13.03 -12.67 -13.24
C LYS A 199 12.69 -12.34 -11.79
N ALA A 200 12.17 -11.14 -11.55
CA ALA A 200 11.91 -10.63 -10.22
C ALA A 200 10.55 -9.93 -10.17
N LYS A 201 10.05 -9.71 -8.95
CA LYS A 201 8.91 -8.81 -8.72
C LYS A 201 9.20 -7.44 -9.36
N MET A 202 8.16 -6.82 -9.87
CA MET A 202 8.23 -5.45 -10.36
C MET A 202 8.84 -4.52 -9.32
N SER A 203 9.92 -3.83 -9.67
CA SER A 203 10.68 -2.96 -8.77
C SER A 203 11.19 -1.73 -9.49
N LYS A 204 10.96 -0.57 -8.87
CA LYS A 204 11.42 0.73 -9.39
C LYS A 204 12.95 0.77 -9.54
N SER A 205 13.68 0.18 -8.61
CA SER A 205 15.15 0.14 -8.61
C SER A 205 15.74 -0.73 -9.73
N LEU A 206 14.98 -1.72 -10.19
CA LEU A 206 15.40 -2.60 -11.29
C LEU A 206 15.00 -2.05 -12.67
N GLY A 207 14.21 -0.98 -12.74
CA GLY A 207 13.75 -0.40 -14.01
C GLY A 207 12.84 -1.33 -14.82
N ASN A 208 12.27 -2.37 -14.20
CA ASN A 208 11.48 -3.41 -14.85
C ASN A 208 9.95 -3.18 -14.70
N CYS A 209 9.54 -1.93 -14.48
CA CYS A 209 8.14 -1.55 -14.21
C CYS A 209 7.44 -0.96 -15.44
N ILE A 210 6.13 -1.24 -15.57
CA ILE A 210 5.19 -0.44 -16.36
C ILE A 210 4.49 0.50 -15.37
N TYR A 211 4.70 1.82 -15.51
CA TYR A 211 4.09 2.82 -14.64
C TYR A 211 2.68 3.20 -15.11
N LEU A 212 1.82 3.60 -14.18
CA LEU A 212 0.47 4.11 -14.51
C LEU A 212 0.52 5.40 -15.32
N SER A 213 1.60 6.17 -15.16
CA SER A 213 1.88 7.42 -15.87
C SER A 213 2.63 7.24 -17.19
N ASP A 214 3.01 6.02 -17.57
CA ASP A 214 3.69 5.77 -18.85
C ASP A 214 2.78 6.13 -20.02
N SER A 215 3.36 6.71 -21.06
CA SER A 215 2.68 6.98 -22.33
C SER A 215 2.31 5.68 -23.04
N GLU A 216 1.43 5.77 -24.03
CA GLU A 216 1.02 4.63 -24.85
C GLU A 216 2.23 3.97 -25.55
N ASP A 217 3.15 4.79 -26.06
CA ASP A 217 4.37 4.29 -26.72
C ASP A 217 5.36 3.65 -25.75
N GLU A 218 5.51 4.20 -24.54
CA GLU A 218 6.35 3.61 -23.50
C GLU A 218 5.82 2.26 -23.05
N ILE A 219 4.51 2.12 -22.82
CA ILE A 219 3.87 0.86 -22.49
C ILE A 219 4.10 -0.16 -23.59
N LYS A 220 3.83 0.21 -24.85
CA LYS A 220 4.06 -0.65 -26.02
C LYS A 220 5.50 -1.12 -26.11
N LYS A 221 6.46 -0.19 -25.95
CA LYS A 221 7.89 -0.52 -25.98
C LYS A 221 8.27 -1.51 -24.87
N LYS A 222 7.80 -1.29 -23.65
CA LYS A 222 8.03 -2.17 -22.50
C LYS A 222 7.44 -3.56 -22.72
N ILE A 223 6.19 -3.66 -23.19
CA ILE A 223 5.55 -4.94 -23.49
C ILE A 223 6.28 -5.69 -24.59
N MET A 224 6.67 -5.03 -25.66
CA MET A 224 7.41 -5.67 -26.76
C MET A 224 8.78 -6.18 -26.31
N SER A 225 9.39 -5.57 -25.26
CA SER A 225 10.66 -6.02 -24.67
C SER A 225 10.48 -7.04 -23.53
N MET A 226 9.24 -7.42 -23.15
CA MET A 226 9.03 -8.41 -22.10
C MET A 226 9.75 -9.72 -22.41
N PHE A 227 10.27 -10.33 -21.34
CA PHE A 227 10.83 -11.69 -21.43
C PHE A 227 9.76 -12.68 -21.92
N THR A 228 10.20 -13.62 -22.75
CA THR A 228 9.42 -14.74 -23.24
C THR A 228 10.21 -16.03 -23.08
N ASP A 229 9.60 -17.17 -23.41
CA ASP A 229 10.26 -18.47 -23.32
C ASP A 229 11.52 -18.52 -24.23
N PRO A 230 12.72 -18.72 -23.67
CA PRO A 230 13.95 -18.79 -24.44
C PRO A 230 14.04 -20.02 -25.38
N ASN A 231 13.18 -21.02 -25.19
CA ASN A 231 13.11 -22.20 -26.03
C ASN A 231 12.11 -22.04 -27.20
N HIS A 232 11.26 -21.02 -27.19
CA HIS A 232 10.31 -20.71 -28.23
C HIS A 232 10.96 -19.81 -29.30
N LEU A 233 11.87 -20.42 -30.09
CA LEU A 233 12.68 -19.71 -31.11
C LEU A 233 11.92 -19.50 -32.41
N ARG A 234 11.04 -20.42 -32.78
CA ARG A 234 10.23 -20.39 -33.99
C ARG A 234 8.75 -20.42 -33.62
N VAL A 235 7.92 -19.94 -34.54
CA VAL A 235 6.46 -19.92 -34.32
C VAL A 235 5.90 -21.33 -34.11
N GLU A 236 6.51 -22.34 -34.77
CA GLU A 236 6.07 -23.73 -34.72
C GLU A 236 6.49 -24.44 -33.41
N ASP A 237 7.46 -23.88 -32.68
CA ASP A 237 7.95 -24.48 -31.43
C ASP A 237 6.86 -24.40 -30.36
N PRO A 238 6.68 -25.44 -29.50
CA PRO A 238 5.87 -25.34 -28.32
C PRO A 238 6.37 -24.27 -27.35
N GLY A 239 5.48 -23.40 -26.85
CA GLY A 239 5.83 -22.35 -25.90
C GLY A 239 5.42 -22.70 -24.48
N GLN A 240 6.15 -22.16 -23.49
CA GLN A 240 5.83 -22.30 -22.06
C GLN A 240 5.02 -21.11 -21.58
N VAL A 241 3.84 -21.37 -21.01
CA VAL A 241 2.95 -20.38 -20.40
C VAL A 241 3.34 -20.10 -18.95
N GLU A 242 3.67 -21.16 -18.21
CA GLU A 242 4.05 -21.05 -16.79
C GLU A 242 5.32 -20.22 -16.61
N GLY A 243 5.27 -19.22 -15.74
CA GLY A 243 6.37 -18.29 -15.50
C GLY A 243 6.61 -17.26 -16.61
N ASN A 244 5.83 -17.28 -17.69
CA ASN A 244 5.91 -16.30 -18.76
C ASN A 244 5.17 -15.01 -18.36
N PRO A 245 5.87 -13.87 -18.20
CA PRO A 245 5.27 -12.63 -17.73
C PRO A 245 4.14 -12.14 -18.64
N VAL A 246 4.20 -12.37 -19.95
CA VAL A 246 3.15 -11.96 -20.88
C VAL A 246 1.81 -12.61 -20.53
N PHE A 247 1.81 -13.91 -20.23
CA PHE A 247 0.60 -14.63 -19.83
C PHE A 247 0.16 -14.30 -18.41
N ILE A 248 1.10 -14.07 -17.48
CA ILE A 248 0.76 -13.63 -16.11
C ILE A 248 0.03 -12.28 -16.15
N TYR A 249 0.44 -11.35 -17.01
CA TYR A 249 -0.27 -10.07 -17.18
C TYR A 249 -1.63 -10.27 -17.87
N LEU A 250 -1.74 -11.18 -18.84
CA LEU A 250 -3.03 -11.52 -19.42
C LEU A 250 -3.97 -12.14 -18.38
N ASP A 251 -3.48 -13.02 -17.50
CA ASP A 251 -4.29 -13.56 -16.39
C ASP A 251 -4.84 -12.48 -15.45
N ALA A 252 -4.06 -11.40 -15.27
CA ALA A 252 -4.44 -10.31 -14.38
C ALA A 252 -5.43 -9.30 -15.01
N PHE A 253 -5.34 -9.06 -16.32
CA PHE A 253 -6.05 -7.95 -16.97
C PHE A 253 -6.97 -8.34 -18.11
N CYS A 254 -6.79 -9.54 -18.72
CA CYS A 254 -7.58 -9.93 -19.86
C CYS A 254 -8.99 -10.35 -19.45
N ARG A 255 -9.96 -9.93 -20.26
CA ARG A 255 -11.37 -10.33 -20.20
C ARG A 255 -11.79 -10.88 -21.57
N ASP A 256 -12.87 -11.66 -21.62
CA ASP A 256 -13.34 -12.29 -22.85
C ASP A 256 -13.68 -11.25 -23.95
N GLU A 257 -14.20 -10.07 -23.56
CA GLU A 257 -14.51 -8.99 -24.52
C GLU A 257 -13.27 -8.47 -25.28
N HIS A 258 -12.07 -8.61 -24.70
CA HIS A 258 -10.84 -8.25 -25.40
C HIS A 258 -10.55 -9.16 -26.59
N PHE A 259 -10.96 -10.43 -26.52
CA PHE A 259 -10.82 -11.35 -27.66
C PHE A 259 -11.71 -10.94 -28.82
N GLU A 260 -12.98 -10.65 -28.56
CA GLU A 260 -13.91 -10.18 -29.60
C GLU A 260 -13.36 -8.95 -30.34
N THR A 261 -12.72 -8.05 -29.61
CA THR A 261 -12.24 -6.77 -30.15
C THR A 261 -10.87 -6.87 -30.85
N TYR A 262 -9.91 -7.58 -30.24
CA TYR A 262 -8.49 -7.51 -30.64
C TYR A 262 -7.91 -8.82 -31.16
N LEU A 263 -8.55 -9.97 -30.86
CA LEU A 263 -8.04 -11.28 -31.24
C LEU A 263 -9.16 -12.30 -31.50
N PRO A 264 -10.08 -12.04 -32.45
CA PRO A 264 -11.32 -12.83 -32.66
C PRO A 264 -11.07 -14.27 -33.10
N ASP A 265 -9.84 -14.66 -33.40
CA ASP A 265 -9.48 -16.06 -33.69
C ASP A 265 -9.61 -16.98 -32.45
N TYR A 266 -9.78 -16.41 -31.24
CA TYR A 266 -9.87 -17.14 -29.97
C TYR A 266 -11.09 -16.65 -29.18
N LYS A 267 -11.70 -17.54 -28.41
CA LYS A 267 -12.85 -17.22 -27.56
C LYS A 267 -12.44 -16.67 -26.20
N ASN A 268 -11.31 -17.16 -25.66
CA ASN A 268 -10.84 -16.83 -24.32
C ASN A 268 -9.35 -17.09 -24.18
N LEU A 269 -8.82 -16.75 -23.01
CA LEU A 269 -7.39 -16.87 -22.68
C LEU A 269 -6.91 -18.33 -22.66
N ASP A 270 -7.75 -19.28 -22.29
CA ASP A 270 -7.39 -20.70 -22.24
C ASP A 270 -7.14 -21.25 -23.65
N GLU A 271 -7.94 -20.88 -24.65
CA GLU A 271 -7.68 -21.23 -26.05
C GLU A 271 -6.37 -20.64 -26.57
N LEU A 272 -6.06 -19.39 -26.20
CA LEU A 272 -4.81 -18.74 -26.57
C LEU A 272 -3.61 -19.46 -25.94
N LYS A 273 -3.67 -19.79 -24.65
CA LYS A 273 -2.64 -20.55 -23.92
C LYS A 273 -2.44 -21.94 -24.50
N ALA A 274 -3.54 -22.65 -24.80
CA ALA A 274 -3.47 -23.98 -25.42
C ALA A 274 -2.80 -23.94 -26.80
N HIS A 275 -3.09 -22.90 -27.60
CA HIS A 275 -2.43 -22.73 -28.91
C HIS A 275 -0.93 -22.43 -28.75
N TYR A 276 -0.55 -21.53 -27.83
CA TYR A 276 0.86 -21.20 -27.57
C TYR A 276 1.65 -22.43 -27.10
N THR A 277 1.07 -23.23 -26.20
CA THR A 277 1.69 -24.46 -25.69
C THR A 277 1.84 -25.55 -26.76
N ARG A 278 0.92 -25.62 -27.72
CA ARG A 278 0.96 -26.58 -28.83
C ARG A 278 1.99 -26.21 -29.90
N GLY A 279 2.38 -24.94 -29.99
CA GLY A 279 3.12 -24.37 -31.10
C GLY A 279 2.20 -23.84 -32.22
N GLY A 280 2.74 -22.94 -33.04
CA GLY A 280 2.02 -22.27 -34.11
C GLY A 280 1.57 -20.84 -33.78
N LEU A 281 1.91 -20.32 -32.61
CA LEU A 281 1.59 -18.97 -32.16
C LEU A 281 2.84 -18.21 -31.67
N GLY A 282 3.28 -17.21 -32.42
CA GLY A 282 4.49 -16.45 -32.09
C GLY A 282 4.28 -15.40 -31.00
N ASP A 283 5.31 -15.17 -30.20
CA ASP A 283 5.37 -14.21 -29.07
C ASP A 283 4.90 -12.79 -29.43
N VAL A 284 5.26 -12.32 -30.61
CA VAL A 284 4.90 -10.97 -31.08
C VAL A 284 3.38 -10.79 -31.16
N LYS A 285 2.64 -11.82 -31.59
CA LYS A 285 1.16 -11.76 -31.66
C LYS A 285 0.56 -11.68 -30.27
N VAL A 286 1.06 -12.47 -29.32
CA VAL A 286 0.61 -12.47 -27.92
C VAL A 286 0.95 -11.13 -27.22
N LYS A 287 2.17 -10.60 -27.42
CA LYS A 287 2.58 -9.29 -26.90
C LYS A 287 1.74 -8.14 -27.45
N ARG A 288 1.39 -8.16 -28.73
CA ARG A 288 0.47 -7.17 -29.33
C ARG A 288 -0.91 -7.23 -28.71
N PHE A 289 -1.42 -8.43 -28.46
CA PHE A 289 -2.69 -8.62 -27.77
C PHE A 289 -2.62 -8.07 -26.33
N LEU A 290 -1.60 -8.44 -25.55
CA LEU A 290 -1.38 -7.87 -24.21
C LEU A 290 -1.30 -6.34 -24.24
N ASN A 291 -0.62 -5.77 -25.25
CA ASN A 291 -0.57 -4.31 -25.38
C ASN A 291 -1.97 -3.71 -25.55
N SER A 292 -2.83 -4.30 -26.40
CA SER A 292 -4.19 -3.81 -26.56
C SER A 292 -4.99 -3.88 -25.24
N VAL A 293 -4.90 -5.01 -24.53
CA VAL A 293 -5.54 -5.21 -23.21
C VAL A 293 -5.06 -4.14 -22.20
N LEU A 294 -3.76 -3.93 -22.06
CA LEU A 294 -3.22 -2.96 -21.11
C LEU A 294 -3.50 -1.51 -21.53
N GLN A 295 -3.54 -1.21 -22.83
CA GLN A 295 -3.95 0.13 -23.29
C GLN A 295 -5.39 0.44 -22.91
N ASP A 296 -6.30 -0.50 -23.05
CA ASP A 296 -7.70 -0.31 -22.64
C ASP A 296 -7.86 -0.11 -21.13
N GLU A 297 -7.15 -0.89 -20.32
CA GLU A 297 -7.18 -0.77 -18.86
C GLU A 297 -6.56 0.55 -18.38
N LEU A 298 -5.45 0.98 -18.98
CA LEU A 298 -4.68 2.13 -18.49
C LEU A 298 -5.04 3.47 -19.15
N ARG A 299 -5.68 3.46 -20.34
CA ARG A 299 -6.09 4.70 -21.03
C ARG A 299 -6.96 5.61 -20.16
N PRO A 300 -8.05 5.13 -19.54
CA PRO A 300 -8.89 6.00 -18.71
C PRO A 300 -8.14 6.53 -17.48
N ILE A 301 -7.19 5.79 -16.93
CA ILE A 301 -6.33 6.24 -15.82
C ILE A 301 -5.41 7.37 -16.29
N ARG A 302 -4.73 7.19 -17.43
CA ARG A 302 -3.84 8.22 -18.00
C ARG A 302 -4.57 9.50 -18.35
N GLU A 303 -5.78 9.40 -18.92
CA GLU A 303 -6.59 10.57 -19.27
C GLU A 303 -7.02 11.36 -18.04
N ARG A 304 -7.56 10.68 -17.02
CA ARG A 304 -7.90 11.31 -15.74
C ARG A 304 -6.67 11.93 -15.08
N ARG A 305 -5.54 11.23 -15.07
CA ARG A 305 -4.30 11.75 -14.49
C ARG A 305 -3.85 13.05 -15.17
N LYS A 306 -3.90 13.11 -16.50
CA LYS A 306 -3.57 14.32 -17.27
C LYS A 306 -4.50 15.47 -16.94
N GLU A 307 -5.79 15.19 -16.76
CA GLU A 307 -6.78 16.22 -16.42
C GLU A 307 -6.54 16.74 -14.99
N ILE A 308 -6.38 15.87 -14.01
CA ILE A 308 -6.12 16.24 -12.61
C ILE A 308 -4.80 17.02 -12.50
N ALA A 309 -3.78 16.63 -13.25
CA ALA A 309 -2.47 17.29 -13.23
C ALA A 309 -2.49 18.75 -13.77
N ARG A 310 -3.57 19.21 -14.37
CA ARG A 310 -3.73 20.62 -14.79
C ARG A 310 -3.90 21.58 -13.61
N ASP A 311 -4.40 21.09 -12.47
CA ASP A 311 -4.58 21.89 -11.24
C ASP A 311 -3.91 21.19 -10.04
N ILE A 312 -2.59 21.21 -10.00
CA ILE A 312 -1.81 20.69 -8.87
C ILE A 312 -2.17 21.36 -7.54
N PRO A 313 -2.42 22.68 -7.46
CA PRO A 313 -2.93 23.30 -6.24
C PRO A 313 -4.23 22.66 -5.71
N ALA A 314 -5.15 22.23 -6.58
CA ALA A 314 -6.35 21.51 -6.16
C ALA A 314 -6.01 20.16 -5.50
N VAL A 315 -5.06 19.43 -6.04
CA VAL A 315 -4.59 18.16 -5.44
C VAL A 315 -4.00 18.39 -4.04
N TYR A 316 -3.21 19.45 -3.85
CA TYR A 316 -2.71 19.80 -2.53
C TYR A 316 -3.81 20.19 -1.55
N ARG A 317 -4.86 20.90 -1.98
CA ARG A 317 -6.03 21.18 -1.12
C ARG A 317 -6.75 19.90 -0.67
N ILE A 318 -6.87 18.90 -1.55
CA ILE A 318 -7.43 17.58 -1.21
C ILE A 318 -6.58 16.91 -0.11
N LEU A 319 -5.25 16.91 -0.28
CA LEU A 319 -4.33 16.30 0.69
C LEU A 319 -4.33 17.06 2.03
N GLU A 320 -4.38 18.39 2.01
CA GLU A 320 -4.45 19.24 3.21
C GLU A 320 -5.72 18.97 4.00
N GLU A 321 -6.89 18.98 3.34
CA GLU A 321 -8.16 18.69 3.99
C GLU A 321 -8.22 17.25 4.51
N GLY A 322 -7.75 16.28 3.72
CA GLY A 322 -7.65 14.88 4.16
C GLY A 322 -6.73 14.72 5.37
N SER A 323 -5.57 15.40 5.38
CA SER A 323 -4.64 15.37 6.50
C SER A 323 -5.24 15.98 7.77
N ARG A 324 -5.96 17.10 7.65
CA ARG A 324 -6.66 17.72 8.78
C ARG A 324 -7.74 16.80 9.37
N ARG A 325 -8.50 16.10 8.53
CA ARG A 325 -9.49 15.10 8.99
C ARG A 325 -8.81 13.91 9.67
N ALA A 326 -7.72 13.44 9.11
CA ALA A 326 -6.92 12.35 9.68
C ALA A 326 -6.32 12.75 11.05
N GLU A 327 -5.72 13.95 11.16
CA GLU A 327 -5.19 14.48 12.40
C GLU A 327 -6.28 14.56 13.50
N GLN A 328 -7.45 15.09 13.19
CA GLN A 328 -8.57 15.14 14.14
C GLN A 328 -8.96 13.77 14.68
N LYS A 329 -9.00 12.75 13.82
CA LYS A 329 -9.32 11.37 14.24
C LYS A 329 -8.22 10.79 15.11
N ALA A 330 -6.96 10.95 14.71
CA ALA A 330 -5.80 10.47 15.46
C ALA A 330 -5.69 11.15 16.83
N ALA A 331 -5.94 12.47 16.92
CA ALA A 331 -5.93 13.24 18.15
C ALA A 331 -6.98 12.72 19.17
N GLN A 332 -8.18 12.34 18.68
CA GLN A 332 -9.20 11.73 19.53
C GLN A 332 -8.72 10.41 20.15
N THR A 333 -8.17 9.52 19.31
CA THR A 333 -7.63 8.23 19.77
C THR A 333 -6.46 8.41 20.74
N LEU A 334 -5.54 9.34 20.44
CA LEU A 334 -4.42 9.65 21.31
C LEU A 334 -4.89 10.21 22.68
N ALA A 335 -5.92 11.07 22.69
CA ALA A 335 -6.50 11.57 23.95
C ALA A 335 -7.12 10.43 24.79
N GLU A 336 -7.79 9.47 24.15
CA GLU A 336 -8.29 8.28 24.84
C GLU A 336 -7.15 7.43 25.43
N MET A 337 -6.08 7.23 24.68
CA MET A 337 -4.88 6.51 25.14
C MET A 337 -4.27 7.23 26.36
N LYS A 338 -4.07 8.54 26.29
CA LYS A 338 -3.51 9.33 27.40
C LYS A 338 -4.35 9.23 28.66
N ARG A 339 -5.68 9.22 28.53
CA ARG A 339 -6.58 9.00 29.68
C ARG A 339 -6.41 7.59 30.25
N ALA A 340 -6.39 6.56 29.42
CA ALA A 340 -6.19 5.18 29.82
C ALA A 340 -4.83 4.99 30.53
N MET A 341 -3.78 5.63 30.02
CA MET A 341 -2.42 5.64 30.60
C MET A 341 -2.29 6.53 31.84
N LYS A 342 -3.30 7.31 32.21
CA LYS A 342 -3.32 8.27 33.30
C LYS A 342 -2.24 9.36 33.20
N ILE A 343 -1.96 9.83 31.96
CA ILE A 343 -1.01 10.91 31.69
C ILE A 343 -1.70 12.18 31.17
N ASN A 344 -3.00 12.30 31.39
CA ASN A 344 -3.83 13.45 31.06
C ASN A 344 -3.95 14.45 32.24
N TYR A 345 -2.86 14.76 32.89
CA TYR A 345 -2.75 15.46 34.16
C TYR A 345 -3.58 16.73 34.30
N PHE A 346 -3.64 17.57 33.25
CA PHE A 346 -4.36 18.83 33.28
C PHE A 346 -5.89 18.69 33.08
N GLU A 347 -6.33 17.56 32.56
CA GLU A 347 -7.76 17.23 32.37
C GLU A 347 -8.34 16.50 33.58
N ASP A 348 -7.51 15.86 34.41
CA ASP A 348 -7.89 15.07 35.56
C ASP A 348 -8.10 15.96 36.79
N LYS A 349 -9.30 16.52 36.90
CA LYS A 349 -9.66 17.42 38.02
C LYS A 349 -9.72 16.69 39.36
N GLU A 350 -10.04 15.40 39.37
CA GLU A 350 -10.09 14.58 40.60
C GLU A 350 -8.67 14.39 41.14
N LEU A 351 -7.74 14.01 40.33
CA LEU A 351 -6.31 13.91 40.70
C LEU A 351 -5.80 15.21 41.31
N ILE A 352 -6.10 16.36 40.64
CA ILE A 352 -5.65 17.67 41.12
C ILE A 352 -6.24 17.97 42.47
N ALA A 353 -7.54 17.70 42.70
CA ALA A 353 -8.23 17.94 43.98
C ALA A 353 -7.66 17.04 45.09
N GLU A 354 -7.51 15.73 44.82
CA GLU A 354 -6.95 14.77 45.78
C GLU A 354 -5.52 15.14 46.20
N GLN A 355 -4.67 15.51 45.23
CA GLN A 355 -3.29 15.93 45.52
C GLN A 355 -3.27 17.24 46.32
N ALA A 356 -4.14 18.19 45.99
CA ALA A 356 -4.22 19.44 46.74
C ALA A 356 -4.65 19.21 48.18
N GLU A 357 -5.60 18.29 48.46
CA GLU A 357 -6.00 17.94 49.80
C GLU A 357 -4.89 17.22 50.57
N ARG A 358 -4.25 16.21 49.94
CA ARG A 358 -3.14 15.48 50.56
C ARG A 358 -2.00 16.41 50.99
N PHE A 359 -1.55 17.27 50.10
CA PHE A 359 -0.40 18.18 50.41
C PHE A 359 -0.79 19.30 51.40
N ARG A 360 -2.06 19.68 51.53
CA ARG A 360 -2.51 20.55 52.62
C ARG A 360 -2.40 19.85 53.97
N ALA A 361 -2.89 18.59 54.05
CA ALA A 361 -2.82 17.83 55.28
C ALA A 361 -1.41 17.46 55.74
N GLU A 362 -0.42 17.46 54.84
CA GLU A 362 1.02 17.27 55.16
C GLU A 362 1.68 18.56 55.69
N MET A 363 1.06 19.73 55.55
CA MET A 363 1.59 21.02 56.01
C MET A 363 1.02 21.45 57.38
N ASP A 364 -0.11 20.87 57.83
CA ASP A 364 -0.72 21.04 59.13
C ASP A 364 -0.14 20.01 60.13
#